data_c560dfb7fcad63a4d4e22f94971228a5
#
_entry.id   c560dfb7fcad63a4d4e22f94971228a5
#
_cell.length_a   1.000
_cell.length_b   1.000
_cell.length_c   1.000
_cell.angle_alpha   90.00
_cell.angle_beta   90.00
_cell.angle_gamma   90.00
#
_symmetry.space_group_name_H-M   'P 1'
#
loop_
_entity.id
_entity.type
_entity.pdbx_description
1 polymer ?
#
loop_
_entity_poly.entity_id
_entity_poly.type
_entity_poly.pdbx_seq_one_letter_code
_entity_poly.pdbx_strand_id
1 'polypeptide(L)'
;MPMNERKFIDVDGIRTCYYEKGDGPVMILLHGGNLGSNDAADCALDWGLNFDGLAKNYHVIAIDRIGQGYTQNPLQDEDYTMAEAVRHACATLDAMEIKGAHLVGHSRGGYVTCRMTMERPDLVSTCTIIDSNSCAPGIGLNEIVLANPPEPRLTVESQRWIM
;
A
#
# COMPACT_ATOMS: atom_id res chain seq x y z
N MET A 1 -0.98 -2.98 21.76
CA MET A 1 -1.71 -4.18 21.29
C MET A 1 -1.64 -4.16 19.78
N PRO A 2 -1.38 -5.26 19.15
CA PRO A 2 -1.32 -5.30 17.70
C PRO A 2 -2.68 -4.93 17.09
N MET A 3 -2.69 -4.56 15.83
CA MET A 3 -3.85 -4.25 14.99
C MET A 3 -4.84 -5.44 15.01
N ASN A 4 -5.74 -5.51 16.00
CA ASN A 4 -6.44 -6.76 16.33
C ASN A 4 -7.83 -6.90 15.72
N GLU A 5 -8.45 -5.81 15.31
CA GLU A 5 -9.81 -5.85 14.76
C GLU A 5 -9.81 -5.48 13.28
N ARG A 6 -10.09 -6.47 12.46
CA ARG A 6 -10.30 -6.29 11.03
C ARG A 6 -11.67 -5.70 10.79
N LYS A 7 -11.71 -4.63 10.00
CA LYS A 7 -12.94 -4.04 9.50
C LYS A 7 -13.01 -4.23 7.99
N PHE A 8 -14.22 -4.16 7.47
CA PHE A 8 -14.47 -4.33 6.04
C PHE A 8 -15.44 -3.29 5.55
N ILE A 9 -15.20 -2.82 4.34
CA ILE A 9 -16.09 -1.94 3.58
C ILE A 9 -16.22 -2.50 2.17
N ASP A 10 -17.41 -2.36 1.57
CA ASP A 10 -17.59 -2.66 0.14
C ASP A 10 -17.17 -1.45 -0.68
N VAL A 11 -16.30 -1.68 -1.65
CA VAL A 11 -15.80 -0.67 -2.58
C VAL A 11 -16.00 -1.17 -4.00
N ASP A 12 -17.04 -0.71 -4.66
CA ASP A 12 -17.41 -1.14 -6.03
C ASP A 12 -17.54 -2.66 -6.16
N GLY A 13 -18.11 -3.34 -5.16
CA GLY A 13 -18.28 -4.79 -5.12
C GLY A 13 -17.05 -5.57 -4.64
N ILE A 14 -15.99 -4.89 -4.24
CA ILE A 14 -14.79 -5.49 -3.67
C ILE A 14 -14.80 -5.30 -2.16
N ARG A 15 -14.86 -6.41 -1.44
CA ARG A 15 -14.79 -6.40 0.04
C ARG A 15 -13.37 -6.03 0.47
N THR A 16 -13.21 -4.81 0.96
CA THR A 16 -11.93 -4.21 1.30
C THR A 16 -11.69 -4.25 2.81
N CYS A 17 -10.56 -4.83 3.21
CA CYS A 17 -10.14 -4.94 4.60
C CYS A 17 -9.33 -3.73 5.02
N TYR A 18 -9.56 -3.27 6.24
CA TYR A 18 -8.75 -2.23 6.87
C TYR A 18 -8.71 -2.38 8.39
N TYR A 19 -7.79 -1.67 9.00
CA TYR A 19 -7.62 -1.55 10.45
C TYR A 19 -7.62 -0.06 10.77
N GLU A 20 -8.32 0.33 11.84
CA GLU A 20 -8.30 1.73 12.24
C GLU A 20 -8.16 1.89 13.74
N LYS A 21 -7.57 3.01 14.15
CA LYS A 21 -7.40 3.37 15.56
C LYS A 21 -7.08 4.85 15.71
N GLY A 22 -7.40 5.37 16.87
CA GLY A 22 -7.09 6.75 17.25
C GLY A 22 -8.19 7.72 16.85
N ASP A 23 -7.91 8.98 17.13
CA ASP A 23 -8.81 10.10 16.92
C ASP A 23 -7.98 11.32 16.51
N GLY A 24 -8.42 12.08 15.54
CA GLY A 24 -7.70 13.24 15.03
C GLY A 24 -7.67 13.31 13.51
N PRO A 25 -6.68 14.03 12.94
CA PRO A 25 -6.52 14.07 11.48
C PRO A 25 -6.32 12.67 10.89
N VAL A 26 -6.97 12.40 9.76
CA VAL A 26 -6.92 11.06 9.15
C VAL A 26 -5.55 10.80 8.53
N MET A 27 -4.97 9.64 8.85
CA MET A 27 -3.74 9.13 8.25
C MET A 27 -3.98 7.77 7.63
N ILE A 28 -3.73 7.66 6.33
CA ILE A 28 -3.88 6.42 5.55
C ILE A 28 -2.52 5.77 5.37
N LEU A 29 -2.42 4.50 5.71
CA LEU A 29 -1.21 3.69 5.55
C LEU A 29 -1.41 2.66 4.45
N LEU A 30 -0.58 2.71 3.40
CA LEU A 30 -0.59 1.78 2.27
C LEU A 30 0.71 0.97 2.24
N HIS A 31 0.60 -0.33 2.43
CA HIS A 31 1.72 -1.27 2.47
C HIS A 31 2.32 -1.54 1.08
N GLY A 32 3.48 -2.17 1.05
CA GLY A 32 4.21 -2.59 -0.15
C GLY A 32 3.64 -3.82 -0.85
N GLY A 33 4.52 -4.58 -1.51
CA GLY A 33 4.23 -5.88 -2.13
C GLY A 33 3.72 -5.85 -3.55
N ASN A 34 3.77 -7.02 -4.18
CA ASN A 34 3.38 -7.22 -5.58
C ASN A 34 1.96 -7.79 -5.67
N LEU A 35 1.15 -7.26 -6.60
CA LEU A 35 -0.11 -7.89 -6.97
C LEU A 35 0.15 -9.31 -7.48
N GLY A 36 -0.59 -10.29 -6.92
CA GLY A 36 -0.47 -11.69 -7.34
C GLY A 36 0.84 -12.38 -6.95
N SER A 37 1.67 -11.78 -6.11
CA SER A 37 2.87 -12.44 -5.58
C SER A 37 2.50 -13.42 -4.49
N ASN A 38 2.96 -14.67 -4.62
CA ASN A 38 2.86 -15.67 -3.57
C ASN A 38 3.99 -15.53 -2.52
N ASP A 39 4.93 -14.64 -2.75
CA ASP A 39 6.21 -14.62 -2.03
C ASP A 39 6.24 -13.67 -0.84
N ALA A 40 5.28 -12.75 -0.76
CA ALA A 40 5.17 -11.86 0.36
C ALA A 40 3.70 -11.60 0.66
N ALA A 41 3.28 -11.99 1.82
CA ALA A 41 2.00 -11.61 2.37
C ALA A 41 2.06 -10.17 2.90
N ASP A 42 2.55 -9.23 2.05
CA ASP A 42 2.51 -7.82 2.41
C ASP A 42 1.05 -7.41 2.61
N CYS A 43 0.77 -6.82 3.75
CA CYS A 43 -0.57 -6.42 4.14
C CYS A 43 -0.53 -5.26 5.14
N ALA A 44 -1.67 -4.77 5.52
CA ALA A 44 -1.77 -3.68 6.49
C ALA A 44 -1.07 -3.97 7.83
N LEU A 45 -0.90 -5.25 8.20
CA LEU A 45 -0.21 -5.64 9.43
C LEU A 45 1.28 -5.31 9.44
N ASP A 46 1.88 -5.00 8.31
CA ASP A 46 3.29 -4.54 8.22
C ASP A 46 3.51 -3.24 9.00
N TRP A 47 2.45 -2.48 9.21
CA TRP A 47 2.45 -1.25 9.99
C TRP A 47 2.38 -1.47 11.50
N GLY A 48 2.33 -2.73 11.97
CA GLY A 48 2.08 -3.08 13.37
C GLY A 48 3.00 -2.41 14.38
N LEU A 49 4.26 -2.14 14.04
CA LEU A 49 5.21 -1.45 14.91
C LEU A 49 4.91 0.05 15.07
N ASN A 50 4.34 0.67 14.05
CA ASN A 50 4.12 2.12 13.99
C ASN A 50 2.69 2.50 14.38
N PHE A 51 1.72 1.60 14.17
CA PHE A 51 0.29 1.85 14.23
C PHE A 51 -0.17 2.47 15.55
N ASP A 52 0.18 1.84 16.68
CA ASP A 52 -0.19 2.33 18.01
C ASP A 52 0.48 3.67 18.37
N GLY A 53 1.68 3.89 17.85
CA GLY A 53 2.41 5.15 18.05
C GLY A 53 1.75 6.32 17.31
N LEU A 54 1.39 6.10 16.06
CA LEU A 54 0.70 7.07 15.20
C LEU A 54 -0.72 7.36 15.70
N ALA A 55 -1.43 6.35 16.16
CA ALA A 55 -2.79 6.46 16.66
C ALA A 55 -2.96 7.31 17.93
N LYS A 56 -1.86 7.77 18.53
CA LYS A 56 -1.90 8.74 19.65
C LYS A 56 -2.28 10.15 19.19
N ASN A 57 -2.03 10.48 17.93
CA ASN A 57 -2.21 11.83 17.39
C ASN A 57 -3.06 11.88 16.11
N TYR A 58 -3.34 10.73 15.51
CA TYR A 58 -4.05 10.61 14.25
C TYR A 58 -5.15 9.55 14.35
N HIS A 59 -6.20 9.71 13.55
CA HIS A 59 -7.06 8.60 13.19
C HIS A 59 -6.35 7.82 12.08
N VAL A 60 -5.67 6.74 12.46
CA VAL A 60 -4.87 5.92 11.54
C VAL A 60 -5.72 4.84 10.92
N ILE A 61 -5.68 4.73 9.61
CA ILE A 61 -6.37 3.69 8.84
C ILE A 61 -5.32 2.99 7.97
N ALA A 62 -5.06 1.73 8.25
CA ALA A 62 -4.18 0.88 7.45
C ALA A 62 -5.03 -0.04 6.57
N ILE A 63 -4.87 0.05 5.27
CA ILE A 63 -5.71 -0.63 4.28
C ILE A 63 -4.93 -1.78 3.65
N ASP A 64 -5.55 -2.96 3.58
CA ASP A 64 -5.09 -4.03 2.71
C ASP A 64 -5.42 -3.65 1.27
N ARG A 65 -4.38 -3.49 0.42
CA ARG A 65 -4.61 -3.13 -1.00
C ARG A 65 -5.36 -4.25 -1.73
N ILE A 66 -6.07 -3.89 -2.79
CA ILE A 66 -6.79 -4.86 -3.64
C ILE A 66 -5.90 -6.07 -4.00
N GLY A 67 -6.44 -7.27 -3.80
CA GLY A 67 -5.75 -8.53 -4.06
C GLY A 67 -4.66 -8.90 -3.06
N GLN A 68 -4.57 -8.21 -1.91
CA GLN A 68 -3.58 -8.47 -0.87
C GLN A 68 -4.21 -8.50 0.53
N GLY A 69 -3.54 -9.15 1.47
CA GLY A 69 -4.05 -9.32 2.82
C GLY A 69 -5.41 -10.01 2.84
N TYR A 70 -6.41 -9.36 3.40
CA TYR A 70 -7.79 -9.83 3.47
C TYR A 70 -8.73 -9.07 2.53
N THR A 71 -8.21 -8.16 1.72
CA THR A 71 -8.98 -7.52 0.65
C THR A 71 -9.15 -8.48 -0.52
N GLN A 72 -10.35 -8.51 -1.05
CA GLN A 72 -10.73 -9.35 -2.18
C GLN A 72 -9.87 -9.04 -3.42
N ASN A 73 -9.71 -10.04 -4.27
CA ASN A 73 -9.08 -9.88 -5.57
C ASN A 73 -9.89 -8.97 -6.49
N PRO A 74 -9.26 -8.37 -7.51
CA PRO A 74 -9.98 -7.74 -8.61
C PRO A 74 -11.06 -8.67 -9.18
N LEU A 75 -12.14 -8.08 -9.69
CA LEU A 75 -13.27 -8.85 -10.24
C LEU A 75 -12.98 -9.41 -11.62
N GLN A 76 -12.04 -8.82 -12.35
CA GLN A 76 -11.64 -9.23 -13.70
C GLN A 76 -10.12 -9.44 -13.74
N ASP A 77 -9.67 -10.36 -14.58
CA ASP A 77 -8.25 -10.66 -14.73
C ASP A 77 -7.45 -9.47 -15.27
N GLU A 78 -8.06 -8.64 -16.09
CA GLU A 78 -7.46 -7.42 -16.66
C GLU A 78 -7.18 -6.33 -15.61
N ASP A 79 -7.81 -6.42 -14.44
CA ASP A 79 -7.70 -5.45 -13.37
C ASP A 79 -6.52 -5.70 -12.42
N TYR A 80 -5.72 -6.77 -12.65
CA TYR A 80 -4.48 -7.01 -11.89
C TYR A 80 -3.38 -6.02 -12.30
N THR A 81 -3.65 -4.73 -12.16
CA THR A 81 -2.76 -3.64 -12.55
C THR A 81 -2.51 -2.64 -11.43
N MET A 82 -1.39 -1.91 -11.53
CA MET A 82 -1.13 -0.79 -10.60
C MET A 82 -2.12 0.37 -10.80
N ALA A 83 -2.67 0.54 -11.99
CA ALA A 83 -3.71 1.55 -12.26
C ALA A 83 -4.98 1.23 -11.48
N GLU A 84 -5.40 -0.03 -11.46
CA GLU A 84 -6.55 -0.47 -10.67
C GLU A 84 -6.28 -0.36 -9.17
N ALA A 85 -5.06 -0.66 -8.70
CA ALA A 85 -4.69 -0.47 -7.31
C ALA A 85 -4.82 1.01 -6.87
N VAL A 86 -4.49 1.96 -7.74
CA VAL A 86 -4.67 3.40 -7.50
C VAL A 86 -6.15 3.77 -7.49
N ARG A 87 -6.90 3.33 -8.52
CA ARG A 87 -8.34 3.59 -8.63
C ARG A 87 -9.07 3.09 -7.39
N HIS A 88 -8.83 1.83 -7.00
CA HIS A 88 -9.46 1.20 -5.85
C HIS A 88 -9.10 1.91 -4.53
N ALA A 89 -7.84 2.34 -4.35
CA ALA A 89 -7.44 3.09 -3.17
C ALA A 89 -8.18 4.45 -3.09
N CYS A 90 -8.33 5.16 -4.20
CA CYS A 90 -9.14 6.39 -4.25
C CYS A 90 -10.60 6.10 -3.92
N ALA A 91 -11.19 5.08 -4.55
CA ALA A 91 -12.58 4.68 -4.30
C ALA A 91 -12.80 4.25 -2.85
N THR A 92 -11.79 3.64 -2.21
CA THR A 92 -11.84 3.29 -0.78
C THR A 92 -11.99 4.53 0.10
N LEU A 93 -11.22 5.60 -0.17
CA LEU A 93 -11.33 6.84 0.57
C LEU A 93 -12.68 7.54 0.30
N ASP A 94 -13.16 7.51 -0.95
CA ASP A 94 -14.50 8.04 -1.28
C ASP A 94 -15.60 7.27 -0.54
N ALA A 95 -15.54 5.93 -0.49
CA ALA A 95 -16.50 5.10 0.24
C ALA A 95 -16.46 5.31 1.76
N MET A 96 -15.31 5.72 2.30
CA MET A 96 -15.15 6.11 3.70
C MET A 96 -15.48 7.60 3.95
N GLU A 97 -15.89 8.36 2.93
CA GLU A 97 -16.14 9.81 2.98
C GLU A 97 -14.93 10.63 3.48
N ILE A 98 -13.72 10.15 3.21
CA ILE A 98 -12.46 10.77 3.63
C ILE A 98 -11.97 11.74 2.56
N LYS A 99 -11.62 12.95 3.00
CA LYS A 99 -10.95 13.98 2.18
C LYS A 99 -9.80 14.59 2.97
N GLY A 100 -8.76 15.03 2.25
CA GLY A 100 -7.65 15.74 2.85
C GLY A 100 -6.85 14.90 3.85
N ALA A 101 -6.66 13.60 3.59
CA ALA A 101 -5.91 12.70 4.46
C ALA A 101 -4.39 12.87 4.33
N HIS A 102 -3.66 12.51 5.38
CA HIS A 102 -2.23 12.29 5.33
C HIS A 102 -1.94 10.90 4.78
N LEU A 103 -1.40 10.80 3.57
CA LEU A 103 -1.08 9.51 2.96
C LEU A 103 0.36 9.10 3.28
N VAL A 104 0.53 7.86 3.68
CA VAL A 104 1.85 7.24 3.91
C VAL A 104 1.91 5.92 3.14
N GLY A 105 2.84 5.80 2.21
CA GLY A 105 2.99 4.60 1.39
C GLY A 105 4.40 4.06 1.42
N HIS A 106 4.53 2.75 1.62
CA HIS A 106 5.80 2.03 1.56
C HIS A 106 5.92 1.28 0.24
N SER A 107 7.10 1.31 -0.38
CA SER A 107 7.41 0.55 -1.60
C SER A 107 6.36 0.80 -2.71
N ARG A 108 5.64 -0.20 -3.19
CA ARG A 108 4.53 -0.02 -4.15
C ARG A 108 3.35 0.77 -3.59
N GLY A 109 3.12 0.73 -2.27
CA GLY A 109 2.18 1.65 -1.62
C GLY A 109 2.60 3.12 -1.78
N GLY A 110 3.92 3.39 -1.83
CA GLY A 110 4.46 4.72 -2.14
C GLY A 110 4.10 5.17 -3.56
N TYR A 111 4.15 4.27 -4.54
CA TYR A 111 3.66 4.57 -5.89
C TYR A 111 2.15 4.90 -5.88
N VAL A 112 1.35 4.09 -5.19
CA VAL A 112 -0.10 4.33 -5.07
C VAL A 112 -0.37 5.69 -4.46
N THR A 113 0.25 6.03 -3.32
CA THR A 113 0.09 7.35 -2.67
C THR A 113 0.51 8.51 -3.58
N CYS A 114 1.60 8.36 -4.31
CA CYS A 114 2.07 9.37 -5.26
C CYS A 114 1.03 9.61 -6.36
N ARG A 115 0.50 8.55 -6.97
CA ARG A 115 -0.51 8.64 -8.01
C ARG A 115 -1.83 9.20 -7.49
N MET A 116 -2.29 8.77 -6.30
CA MET A 116 -3.48 9.36 -5.64
C MET A 116 -3.32 10.87 -5.47
N THR A 117 -2.14 11.32 -5.05
CA THR A 117 -1.85 12.75 -4.86
C THR A 117 -1.96 13.54 -6.17
N MET A 118 -1.53 12.94 -7.27
CA MET A 118 -1.59 13.56 -8.60
C MET A 118 -2.99 13.53 -9.22
N GLU A 119 -3.72 12.44 -9.06
CA GLU A 119 -4.99 12.19 -9.72
C GLU A 119 -6.20 12.68 -8.90
N ARG A 120 -6.10 12.65 -7.57
CA ARG A 120 -7.16 13.02 -6.63
C ARG A 120 -6.61 13.91 -5.50
N PRO A 121 -6.10 15.11 -5.83
CA PRO A 121 -5.55 16.04 -4.83
C PRO A 121 -6.58 16.45 -3.75
N ASP A 122 -7.87 16.31 -4.03
CA ASP A 122 -8.96 16.55 -3.07
C ASP A 122 -8.94 15.56 -1.89
N LEU A 123 -8.40 14.37 -2.09
CA LEU A 123 -8.29 13.34 -1.04
C LEU A 123 -7.05 13.51 -0.16
N VAL A 124 -6.09 14.38 -0.52
CA VAL A 124 -4.73 14.37 0.04
C VAL A 124 -4.33 15.70 0.65
N SER A 125 -3.97 15.71 1.92
CA SER A 125 -3.30 16.84 2.60
C SER A 125 -1.79 16.77 2.48
N THR A 126 -1.22 15.58 2.71
CA THR A 126 0.23 15.33 2.57
C THR A 126 0.49 13.95 2.02
N CYS A 127 1.62 13.79 1.33
CA CYS A 127 2.07 12.51 0.79
C CYS A 127 3.47 12.19 1.33
N THR A 128 3.58 11.08 2.05
CA THR A 128 4.85 10.55 2.56
C THR A 128 5.17 9.24 1.85
N ILE A 129 6.32 9.17 1.21
CA ILE A 129 6.79 8.01 0.47
C ILE A 129 7.98 7.40 1.21
N ILE A 130 7.88 6.10 1.52
CA ILE A 130 8.91 5.36 2.23
C ILE A 130 9.46 4.29 1.29
N ASP A 131 10.77 4.36 0.99
CA ASP A 131 11.52 3.34 0.28
C ASP A 131 10.80 2.77 -0.97
N SER A 132 10.48 3.67 -1.92
CA SER A 132 9.73 3.31 -3.12
C SER A 132 10.56 3.46 -4.39
N ASN A 133 11.10 2.35 -4.88
CA ASN A 133 11.77 2.30 -6.17
C ASN A 133 10.86 2.72 -7.34
N SER A 134 9.57 2.46 -7.22
CA SER A 134 8.58 2.81 -8.25
C SER A 134 8.41 4.34 -8.43
N CYS A 135 8.89 5.12 -7.45
CA CYS A 135 8.89 6.58 -7.48
C CYS A 135 10.28 7.17 -7.75
N ALA A 136 11.32 6.34 -7.85
CA ALA A 136 12.67 6.80 -8.10
C ALA A 136 12.82 7.25 -9.56
N PRO A 137 13.41 8.42 -9.82
CA PRO A 137 13.67 8.86 -11.18
C PRO A 137 14.85 8.10 -11.79
N GLY A 138 14.71 7.72 -13.05
CA GLY A 138 15.82 7.21 -13.86
C GLY A 138 15.99 5.69 -13.87
N ILE A 139 17.01 5.27 -14.60
CA ILE A 139 17.42 3.88 -14.75
C ILE A 139 18.10 3.45 -13.45
N GLY A 140 17.35 2.79 -12.59
CA GLY A 140 17.88 2.35 -11.31
C GLY A 140 18.60 1.01 -11.38
N LEU A 141 19.21 0.64 -10.27
CA LEU A 141 19.73 -0.70 -10.01
C LEU A 141 18.79 -1.82 -10.46
N ASN A 142 17.47 -1.57 -10.44
CA ASN A 142 16.44 -2.54 -10.84
C ASN A 142 16.62 -3.03 -12.30
N GLU A 143 16.97 -2.17 -13.25
CA GLU A 143 17.19 -2.63 -14.63
C GLU A 143 18.43 -3.50 -14.72
N ILE A 144 19.50 -3.15 -14.00
CA ILE A 144 20.71 -3.96 -13.92
C ILE A 144 20.43 -5.30 -13.24
N VAL A 145 19.68 -5.30 -12.14
CA VAL A 145 19.28 -6.51 -11.40
C VAL A 145 18.36 -7.38 -12.24
N LEU A 146 17.39 -6.80 -12.94
CA LEU A 146 16.48 -7.55 -13.82
C LEU A 146 17.17 -8.12 -15.05
N ALA A 147 18.16 -7.40 -15.58
CA ALA A 147 18.96 -7.89 -16.72
C ALA A 147 19.94 -8.99 -16.31
N ASN A 148 20.43 -8.97 -15.07
CA ASN A 148 21.44 -9.91 -14.56
C ASN A 148 21.04 -10.44 -13.17
N PRO A 149 19.91 -11.13 -13.04
CA PRO A 149 19.46 -11.61 -11.74
C PRO A 149 20.44 -12.68 -11.20
N PRO A 150 20.79 -12.61 -9.91
CA PRO A 150 21.58 -13.66 -9.28
C PRO A 150 20.80 -14.97 -9.22
N GLU A 151 21.47 -16.08 -9.45
CA GLU A 151 20.89 -17.41 -9.36
C GLU A 151 21.60 -18.21 -8.23
N PRO A 152 20.85 -18.99 -7.42
CA PRO A 152 19.38 -19.10 -7.39
C PRO A 152 18.68 -17.86 -6.81
N ARG A 153 17.52 -17.54 -7.33
CA ARG A 153 16.72 -16.42 -6.83
C ARG A 153 16.21 -16.66 -5.40
N LEU A 154 15.96 -15.56 -4.66
CA LEU A 154 15.40 -15.59 -3.31
C LEU A 154 16.23 -16.33 -2.26
N THR A 155 17.51 -16.52 -2.49
CA THR A 155 18.44 -16.97 -1.45
C THR A 155 18.96 -15.79 -0.63
N VAL A 156 19.52 -16.08 0.57
CA VAL A 156 20.20 -15.05 1.38
C VAL A 156 21.32 -14.38 0.58
N GLU A 157 22.02 -15.14 -0.26
CA GLU A 157 23.09 -14.63 -1.10
C GLU A 157 22.56 -13.70 -2.21
N SER A 158 21.49 -14.08 -2.90
CA SER A 158 20.85 -13.22 -3.91
C SER A 158 20.27 -11.95 -3.31
N GLN A 159 19.73 -12.01 -2.10
CA GLN A 159 19.22 -10.83 -1.39
C GLN A 159 20.36 -9.86 -1.02
N ARG A 160 21.51 -10.36 -0.59
CA ARG A 160 22.70 -9.54 -0.31
C ARG A 160 23.25 -8.86 -1.57
N TRP A 161 23.08 -9.48 -2.73
CA TRP A 161 23.52 -8.90 -3.99
C TRP A 161 22.62 -7.75 -4.46
N ILE A 162 21.33 -7.78 -4.09
CA ILE A 162 20.33 -6.76 -4.44
C ILE A 162 20.43 -5.54 -3.51
N MET A 163 20.86 -5.73 -2.26
CA MET A 163 21.05 -4.64 -1.29
C MET A 163 22.38 -3.94 -1.43
#